data_5bdd6fbc900fc926227f9aec0789e0b9
#
_entry.id   5bdd6fbc900fc926227f9aec0789e0b9
#
_cell.length_a   1.000
_cell.length_b   1.000
_cell.length_c   1.000
_cell.angle_alpha   90.00
_cell.angle_beta   90.00
_cell.angle_gamma   90.00
#
_symmetry.space_group_name_H-M   'P 1'
#
loop_
_entity.id
_entity.type
_entity.pdbx_description
1 polymer ?
#
loop_
_entity_poly.entity_id
_entity_poly.type
_entity_poly.pdbx_seq_one_letter_code
_entity_poly.pdbx_strand_id
1 'polypeptide(L)'
;MEHSRSPPRELAMNDANLLEAFASYKVKPSRRLRSAMTPDGALIISCWYAGFKKAQIEILRYEEDLSGQTTETTRALRAHLAEAMSNESEIRVIVAVEALVPKADPAAIAPARMTYYARKDLVGRVSSFDGERFVVEFRRTQMPVQERLSKRTPRTQRAS
;
A
#
# COMPACT_ATOMS: atom_id res chain seq x y z
N MET A 1 -13.22 27.56 5.39
CA MET A 1 -13.42 27.06 5.43
C MET A 1 -13.49 26.29 5.30
N GLU A 2 -13.47 26.30 5.22
CA GLU A 2 -13.64 25.63 5.18
C GLU A 2 -13.71 24.82 4.74
N HIS A 3 -13.73 25.00 4.42
CA HIS A 3 -13.89 24.33 4.13
C HIS A 3 -13.78 23.50 3.74
N SER A 4 -13.53 23.56 3.52
CA SER A 4 -13.56 22.86 3.24
C SER A 4 -13.68 22.04 3.36
N ARG A 5 -13.92 22.00 3.21
CA ARG A 5 -14.27 21.25 3.47
C ARG A 5 -14.46 20.26 2.94
N SER A 6 -13.94 20.38 2.42
CA SER A 6 -14.01 19.53 1.67
C SER A 6 -14.82 18.60 1.44
N PRO A 7 -15.06 17.97 0.47
CA PRO A 7 -16.07 16.99 0.61
C PRO A 7 -15.58 15.95 1.58
N PRO A 8 -15.86 16.20 2.81
CA PRO A 8 -15.37 15.30 3.84
C PRO A 8 -15.93 13.91 3.69
N ARG A 9 -17.07 13.81 3.05
CA ARG A 9 -17.70 12.50 2.91
C ARG A 9 -16.89 11.58 2.02
N GLU A 10 -16.36 12.12 0.93
CA GLU A 10 -15.56 11.28 0.05
C GLU A 10 -14.25 10.89 0.68
N LEU A 11 -13.66 11.81 1.44
CA LEU A 11 -12.46 11.46 2.18
C LEU A 11 -12.74 10.36 3.18
N ALA A 12 -13.90 10.41 3.82
CA ALA A 12 -14.24 9.38 4.78
C ALA A 12 -14.38 8.03 4.11
N MET A 13 -14.93 7.98 2.91
CA MET A 13 -15.07 6.72 2.20
C MET A 13 -13.71 6.15 1.82
N ASN A 14 -12.81 7.00 1.32
CA ASN A 14 -11.47 6.56 0.99
C ASN A 14 -10.73 6.12 2.23
N ASP A 15 -10.87 6.87 3.32
CA ASP A 15 -10.21 6.50 4.56
C ASP A 15 -10.73 5.18 5.10
N ALA A 16 -12.02 4.92 4.98
CA ALA A 16 -12.57 3.65 5.46
C ALA A 16 -11.94 2.48 4.73
N ASN A 17 -11.77 2.59 3.41
CA ASN A 17 -11.14 1.53 2.64
C ASN A 17 -9.67 1.37 3.03
N LEU A 18 -8.99 2.47 3.26
CA LEU A 18 -7.60 2.42 3.70
C LEU A 18 -7.49 1.76 5.07
N LEU A 19 -8.38 2.12 5.99
CA LEU A 19 -8.35 1.53 7.32
C LEU A 19 -8.64 0.05 7.28
N GLU A 20 -9.53 -0.37 6.38
CA GLU A 20 -9.78 -1.79 6.19
C GLU A 20 -8.55 -2.52 5.70
N ALA A 21 -7.81 -1.89 4.79
CA ALA A 21 -6.60 -2.52 4.27
C ALA A 21 -5.57 -2.69 5.39
N PHE A 22 -5.42 -1.68 6.24
CA PHE A 22 -4.54 -1.83 7.40
C PHE A 22 -5.04 -2.92 8.35
N ALA A 23 -6.35 -2.96 8.57
CA ALA A 23 -6.91 -3.93 9.49
C ALA A 23 -6.67 -5.36 9.01
N SER A 24 -6.61 -5.56 7.71
CA SER A 24 -6.34 -6.90 7.18
C SER A 24 -4.94 -7.38 7.55
N TYR A 25 -4.05 -6.46 7.93
CA TYR A 25 -2.74 -6.79 8.46
C TYR A 25 -2.70 -6.70 9.98
N LYS A 26 -3.88 -6.63 10.60
CA LYS A 26 -4.02 -6.60 12.07
C LYS A 26 -3.52 -5.32 12.69
N VAL A 27 -3.64 -4.23 11.97
CA VAL A 27 -3.36 -2.90 12.45
C VAL A 27 -4.65 -2.10 12.37
N LYS A 28 -5.04 -1.48 13.48
CA LYS A 28 -6.29 -0.74 13.54
C LYS A 28 -5.99 0.71 13.85
N PRO A 29 -5.63 1.50 12.84
CA PRO A 29 -5.34 2.89 13.10
C PRO A 29 -6.62 3.65 13.40
N SER A 30 -6.50 4.69 14.20
CA SER A 30 -7.64 5.55 14.52
C SER A 30 -7.76 6.70 13.54
N ARG A 31 -6.81 6.84 12.62
CA ARG A 31 -6.82 7.93 11.67
C ARG A 31 -6.08 7.47 10.43
N ARG A 32 -6.10 8.32 9.41
CA ARG A 32 -5.41 8.02 8.18
C ARG A 32 -3.91 7.96 8.40
N LEU A 33 -3.32 6.88 7.94
CA LEU A 33 -1.88 6.66 8.03
C LEU A 33 -1.35 6.31 6.66
N ARG A 34 -0.06 6.50 6.49
CA ARG A 34 0.62 6.01 5.33
C ARG A 34 1.48 4.79 5.64
N SER A 35 1.85 4.63 6.89
CA SER A 35 2.69 3.51 7.29
C SER A 35 2.37 3.15 8.73
N ALA A 36 2.60 1.89 9.08
CA ALA A 36 2.38 1.42 10.44
C ALA A 36 3.16 0.14 10.65
N MET A 37 3.62 -0.06 11.87
CA MET A 37 4.27 -1.30 12.23
C MET A 37 3.24 -2.32 12.66
N THR A 38 3.43 -3.56 12.26
CA THR A 38 2.56 -4.64 12.74
C THR A 38 3.05 -5.12 14.09
N PRO A 39 2.18 -5.84 14.82
CA PRO A 39 2.61 -6.40 16.11
C PRO A 39 3.81 -7.33 15.99
N ASP A 40 4.00 -7.98 14.86
CA ASP A 40 5.13 -8.91 14.69
C ASP A 40 6.35 -8.23 14.06
N GLY A 41 6.35 -6.92 13.97
CA GLY A 41 7.55 -6.20 13.59
C GLY A 41 7.72 -5.91 12.10
N ALA A 42 6.73 -6.20 11.29
CA ALA A 42 6.78 -5.82 9.89
C ALA A 42 6.30 -4.38 9.73
N LEU A 43 6.66 -3.78 8.62
CA LEU A 43 6.22 -2.43 8.30
C LEU A 43 5.24 -2.49 7.14
N ILE A 44 4.07 -1.89 7.33
CA ILE A 44 3.09 -1.75 6.25
C ILE A 44 3.24 -0.36 5.68
N ILE A 45 3.33 -0.26 4.35
CA ILE A 45 3.32 1.04 3.70
C ILE A 45 2.27 1.05 2.61
N SER A 46 1.72 2.24 2.39
CA SER A 46 0.79 2.47 1.30
C SER A 46 1.57 3.03 0.13
N CYS A 47 1.50 2.36 -1.01
CA CYS A 47 2.29 2.69 -2.17
C CYS A 47 1.39 2.96 -3.36
N TRP A 48 1.75 3.96 -4.16
CA TRP A 48 0.99 4.29 -5.36
C TRP A 48 1.23 3.22 -6.42
N TYR A 49 0.16 2.79 -7.05
CA TYR A 49 0.29 1.78 -8.10
C TYR A 49 1.29 2.23 -9.17
N ALA A 50 1.25 3.51 -9.52
CA ALA A 50 2.11 4.02 -10.60
C ALA A 50 3.59 4.02 -10.24
N GLY A 51 3.93 3.87 -8.97
CA GLY A 51 5.33 3.85 -8.56
C GLY A 51 6.00 2.49 -8.65
N PHE A 52 5.25 1.46 -9.01
CA PHE A 52 5.82 0.13 -9.14
C PHE A 52 6.40 -0.08 -10.52
N LYS A 53 7.57 -0.72 -10.55
CA LYS A 53 8.23 -1.07 -11.80
C LYS A 53 8.72 -2.49 -11.70
N LYS A 54 8.65 -3.19 -12.82
CA LYS A 54 9.13 -4.56 -12.86
C LYS A 54 10.64 -4.51 -13.01
N ALA A 55 11.35 -4.99 -12.01
CA ALA A 55 12.82 -4.98 -12.04
C ALA A 55 13.36 -6.25 -12.66
N GLN A 56 12.78 -7.39 -12.29
CA GLN A 56 13.16 -8.69 -12.80
C GLN A 56 11.91 -9.55 -12.82
N ILE A 57 12.05 -10.76 -13.32
CA ILE A 57 10.95 -11.71 -13.18
C ILE A 57 10.69 -11.89 -11.70
N GLU A 58 9.48 -11.65 -11.26
CA GLU A 58 9.04 -11.84 -9.90
C GLU A 58 9.58 -10.82 -8.90
N ILE A 59 10.22 -9.75 -9.38
CA ILE A 59 10.63 -8.67 -8.49
C ILE A 59 9.99 -7.39 -8.97
N LEU A 60 9.23 -6.76 -8.08
CA LEU A 60 8.65 -5.45 -8.31
C LEU A 60 9.40 -4.46 -7.47
N ARG A 61 9.76 -3.34 -8.05
CA ARG A 61 10.45 -2.27 -7.35
C ARG A 61 9.52 -1.09 -7.22
N TYR A 62 9.42 -0.56 -6.02
CA TYR A 62 8.69 0.66 -5.77
C TYR A 62 9.67 1.75 -5.36
N GLU A 63 9.58 2.90 -6.04
CA GLU A 63 10.44 4.03 -5.75
C GLU A 63 9.59 5.25 -5.54
N GLU A 64 9.97 6.04 -4.56
CA GLU A 64 9.26 7.28 -4.32
C GLU A 64 10.21 8.30 -3.72
N ASP A 65 10.02 9.56 -4.10
CA ASP A 65 10.80 10.68 -3.60
C ASP A 65 9.91 11.49 -2.69
N LEU A 66 10.31 11.60 -1.43
CA LEU A 66 9.55 12.31 -0.42
C LEU A 66 10.00 13.74 -0.25
N SER A 67 10.90 14.21 -1.12
CA SER A 67 11.44 15.56 -1.00
C SER A 67 10.33 16.60 -0.94
N GLY A 68 10.46 17.53 -0.02
CA GLY A 68 9.50 18.60 0.11
C GLY A 68 8.23 18.25 0.83
N GLN A 69 8.01 16.99 1.17
CA GLN A 69 6.82 16.58 1.90
C GLN A 69 7.08 16.67 3.39
N THR A 70 6.24 17.42 4.08
CA THR A 70 6.45 17.66 5.51
C THR A 70 5.24 17.30 6.34
N THR A 71 4.28 16.56 5.79
CA THR A 71 3.11 16.17 6.56
C THR A 71 3.51 15.21 7.67
N GLU A 72 2.62 15.10 8.64
CA GLU A 72 2.85 14.20 9.76
C GLU A 72 2.97 12.76 9.29
N THR A 73 2.13 12.36 8.35
CA THR A 73 2.18 10.98 7.85
C THR A 73 3.47 10.71 7.10
N THR A 74 4.00 11.68 6.40
CA THR A 74 5.27 11.51 5.71
C THR A 74 6.43 11.45 6.69
N ARG A 75 6.39 12.26 7.75
CA ARG A 75 7.43 12.17 8.77
C ARG A 75 7.42 10.81 9.44
N ALA A 76 6.23 10.30 9.73
CA ALA A 76 6.13 8.96 10.30
C ALA A 76 6.66 7.91 9.34
N LEU A 77 6.36 8.06 8.06
CA LEU A 77 6.86 7.13 7.06
C LEU A 77 8.38 7.14 7.02
N ARG A 78 8.98 8.34 7.05
CA ARG A 78 10.44 8.41 7.07
C ARG A 78 11.04 7.68 8.27
N ALA A 79 10.44 7.88 9.43
CA ALA A 79 10.94 7.22 10.63
C ALA A 79 10.79 5.71 10.52
N HIS A 80 9.65 5.26 10.02
CA HIS A 80 9.41 3.83 9.86
C HIS A 80 10.36 3.21 8.84
N LEU A 81 10.63 3.92 7.75
CA LEU A 81 11.55 3.40 6.73
C LEU A 81 12.96 3.26 7.28
N ALA A 82 13.40 4.26 8.05
CA ALA A 82 14.73 4.18 8.65
C ALA A 82 14.82 3.00 9.59
N GLU A 83 13.80 2.80 10.40
CA GLU A 83 13.78 1.69 11.33
C GLU A 83 13.74 0.36 10.60
N ALA A 84 12.91 0.27 9.57
CA ALA A 84 12.79 -0.97 8.82
C ALA A 84 14.08 -1.31 8.11
N MET A 85 14.77 -0.31 7.59
CA MET A 85 16.04 -0.56 6.92
C MET A 85 17.10 -1.02 7.92
N SER A 86 17.15 -0.37 9.07
CA SER A 86 18.11 -0.73 10.10
C SER A 86 17.86 -2.15 10.62
N ASN A 87 16.61 -2.53 10.78
CA ASN A 87 16.25 -3.83 11.35
C ASN A 87 16.03 -4.87 10.28
N GLU A 88 16.14 -4.51 9.01
CA GLU A 88 15.86 -5.42 7.90
C GLU A 88 14.46 -6.00 8.03
N SER A 89 13.52 -5.15 8.38
CA SER A 89 12.14 -5.57 8.60
C SER A 89 11.47 -5.93 7.29
N GLU A 90 10.54 -6.86 7.38
CA GLU A 90 9.71 -7.21 6.26
C GLU A 90 8.78 -6.04 5.94
N ILE A 91 8.60 -5.76 4.65
CA ILE A 91 7.69 -4.71 4.21
C ILE A 91 6.44 -5.36 3.64
N ARG A 92 5.30 -4.93 4.10
CA ARG A 92 4.02 -5.35 3.57
C ARG A 92 3.36 -4.14 2.92
N VAL A 93 2.55 -4.38 1.91
CA VAL A 93 2.14 -3.27 1.07
C VAL A 93 0.63 -3.19 0.91
N ILE A 94 0.16 -1.95 0.92
CA ILE A 94 -1.18 -1.60 0.51
C ILE A 94 -1.01 -0.78 -0.76
N VAL A 95 -1.60 -1.25 -1.86
CA VAL A 95 -1.44 -0.56 -3.13
C VAL A 95 -2.60 0.39 -3.32
N ALA A 96 -2.28 1.65 -3.54
CA ALA A 96 -3.28 2.69 -3.77
C ALA A 96 -3.44 2.88 -5.27
N VAL A 97 -4.64 2.71 -5.75
CA VAL A 97 -4.96 2.82 -7.16
C VAL A 97 -5.97 3.93 -7.34
N GLU A 98 -5.67 4.84 -8.24
CA GLU A 98 -6.60 5.90 -8.56
C GLU A 98 -7.62 5.38 -9.57
N ALA A 99 -8.88 5.46 -9.19
CA ALA A 99 -9.94 4.98 -10.07
C ALA A 99 -10.16 5.97 -11.18
N LEU A 100 -10.24 5.47 -12.41
CA LEU A 100 -10.62 6.28 -13.54
C LEU A 100 -12.14 6.46 -13.49
N VAL A 101 -12.58 7.68 -13.29
CA VAL A 101 -14.00 7.99 -13.30
C VAL A 101 -14.29 8.64 -14.64
N PRO A 102 -15.14 8.02 -15.48
CA PRO A 102 -15.49 8.63 -16.75
C PRO A 102 -16.17 9.96 -16.48
N LYS A 103 -15.77 10.98 -17.21
CA LYS A 103 -16.38 12.28 -17.06
C LYS A 103 -17.61 12.33 -17.97
N ALA A 104 -18.76 12.48 -17.35
CA ALA A 104 -19.97 12.69 -18.10
C ALA A 104 -19.96 14.07 -18.75
N ASP A 105 -19.33 15.01 -18.11
CA ASP A 105 -19.26 16.39 -18.57
C ASP A 105 -17.78 16.79 -18.53
N PRO A 106 -17.18 17.13 -19.66
CA PRO A 106 -15.76 17.49 -19.65
C PRO A 106 -15.45 18.69 -18.77
N ALA A 107 -16.42 19.54 -18.53
CA ALA A 107 -16.21 20.69 -17.68
C ALA A 107 -16.30 20.33 -16.20
N ALA A 108 -16.83 19.17 -15.86
CA ALA A 108 -16.95 18.76 -14.47
C ALA A 108 -15.63 18.24 -13.98
N ILE A 109 -15.29 18.62 -12.75
CA ILE A 109 -14.10 18.12 -12.10
C ILE A 109 -14.54 16.99 -11.18
N ALA A 110 -14.20 15.77 -11.57
CA ALA A 110 -14.50 14.62 -10.74
C ALA A 110 -13.35 14.45 -9.75
N PRO A 111 -13.64 14.33 -8.46
CA PRO A 111 -12.59 14.07 -7.51
C PRO A 111 -11.96 12.71 -7.78
N ALA A 112 -10.65 12.64 -7.60
CA ALA A 112 -9.95 11.39 -7.74
C ALA A 112 -10.40 10.45 -6.64
N ARG A 113 -10.67 9.23 -7.02
CA ARG A 113 -11.04 8.21 -6.06
C ARG A 113 -9.90 7.24 -5.93
N MET A 114 -9.51 7.02 -4.71
CA MET A 114 -8.44 6.06 -4.42
C MET A 114 -9.07 4.79 -3.88
N THR A 115 -8.60 3.67 -4.37
CA THR A 115 -8.96 2.38 -3.83
C THR A 115 -7.68 1.73 -3.32
N TYR A 116 -7.77 1.12 -2.16
CA TYR A 116 -6.61 0.57 -1.48
C TYR A 116 -6.74 -0.94 -1.40
N TYR A 117 -5.70 -1.63 -1.82
CA TYR A 117 -5.69 -3.08 -1.85
C TYR A 117 -4.53 -3.61 -1.03
N ALA A 118 -4.83 -4.45 -0.05
CA ALA A 118 -3.78 -5.12 0.69
C ALA A 118 -3.26 -6.28 -0.17
N ARG A 119 -2.03 -6.15 -0.64
CA ARG A 119 -1.43 -7.16 -1.52
C ARG A 119 -0.60 -8.12 -0.69
N LYS A 120 -1.28 -9.09 -0.11
CA LYS A 120 -0.62 -10.03 0.79
C LYS A 120 0.26 -11.03 0.06
N ASP A 121 0.16 -11.05 -1.25
CA ASP A 121 1.04 -11.88 -2.06
C ASP A 121 2.42 -11.24 -2.28
N LEU A 122 2.62 -10.03 -1.77
CA LEU A 122 3.89 -9.34 -1.94
C LEU A 122 4.54 -9.10 -0.60
N VAL A 123 5.83 -9.38 -0.54
CA VAL A 123 6.65 -9.12 0.64
C VAL A 123 7.91 -8.43 0.17
N GLY A 124 8.29 -7.39 0.88
CA GLY A 124 9.41 -6.58 0.42
C GLY A 124 10.45 -6.32 1.48
N ARG A 125 11.48 -5.63 1.05
CA ARG A 125 12.56 -5.12 1.90
C ARG A 125 12.93 -3.75 1.39
N VAL A 126 13.28 -2.86 2.30
CA VAL A 126 13.82 -1.57 1.88
C VAL A 126 15.21 -1.81 1.31
N SER A 127 15.37 -1.52 0.03
CA SER A 127 16.69 -1.72 -0.59
C SER A 127 17.55 -0.46 -0.49
N SER A 128 16.94 0.72 -0.39
CA SER A 128 17.69 1.93 -0.14
C SER A 128 16.78 3.01 0.41
N PHE A 129 17.35 3.88 1.23
CA PHE A 129 16.63 5.01 1.78
C PHE A 129 17.66 6.02 2.25
N ASP A 130 17.59 7.23 1.72
CA ASP A 130 18.55 8.28 2.06
C ASP A 130 17.91 9.41 2.87
N GLY A 131 16.69 9.20 3.36
CA GLY A 131 15.96 10.23 4.08
C GLY A 131 14.92 10.93 3.26
N GLU A 132 15.08 10.91 1.95
CA GLU A 132 14.13 11.54 1.03
C GLU A 132 13.58 10.54 0.04
N ARG A 133 14.47 9.76 -0.54
CA ARG A 133 14.11 8.84 -1.59
C ARG A 133 14.26 7.43 -1.09
N PHE A 134 13.25 6.60 -1.37
CA PHE A 134 13.35 5.22 -0.92
C PHE A 134 12.98 4.27 -2.03
N VAL A 135 13.53 3.09 -1.94
CA VAL A 135 13.27 1.99 -2.86
C VAL A 135 12.97 0.77 -2.04
N VAL A 136 11.88 0.10 -2.39
CA VAL A 136 11.51 -1.17 -1.77
C VAL A 136 11.39 -2.20 -2.89
N GLU A 137 11.97 -3.36 -2.68
CA GLU A 137 11.85 -4.45 -3.62
C GLU A 137 10.93 -5.50 -3.04
N PHE A 138 9.92 -5.88 -3.83
CA PHE A 138 8.91 -6.85 -3.41
C PHE A 138 9.04 -8.10 -4.23
N ARG A 139 8.81 -9.22 -3.57
CA ARG A 139 8.73 -10.52 -4.22
C ARG A 139 7.41 -11.16 -3.89
N ARG A 140 6.94 -12.02 -4.76
CA ARG A 140 5.74 -12.77 -4.46
C ARG A 140 6.06 -13.81 -3.42
N THR A 141 5.22 -13.86 -2.39
CA THR A 141 5.31 -14.94 -1.43
C THR A 141 4.65 -16.16 -2.02
N GLN A 142 5.10 -17.31 -1.58
CA GLN A 142 4.38 -18.53 -1.90
C GLN A 142 3.23 -18.66 -0.93
N MET A 143 2.03 -18.74 -1.48
CA MET A 143 0.89 -18.96 -0.64
C MET A 143 0.90 -20.39 -0.12
N PRO A 144 0.35 -20.60 1.07
CA PRO A 144 0.22 -21.97 1.56
C PRO A 144 -0.54 -22.84 0.56
N VAL A 145 -0.19 -24.10 0.52
CA VAL A 145 -0.81 -25.02 -0.42
C VAL A 145 -2.32 -25.03 -0.26
N GLN A 146 -2.79 -25.00 0.97
CA GLN A 146 -4.21 -25.01 1.22
C GLN A 146 -4.91 -23.83 0.61
N GLU A 147 -4.32 -22.65 0.73
CA GLU A 147 -4.93 -21.46 0.16
C GLU A 147 -4.96 -21.52 -1.34
N ARG A 148 -3.89 -22.02 -1.94
CA ARG A 148 -3.86 -22.13 -3.38
C ARG A 148 -4.92 -23.10 -3.87
N LEU A 149 -5.08 -24.19 -3.19
CA LEU A 149 -6.07 -25.19 -3.60
C LEU A 149 -7.48 -24.66 -3.42
N SER A 150 -7.73 -23.90 -2.38
CA SER A 150 -9.06 -23.36 -2.18
C SER A 150 -9.41 -22.31 -3.22
N LYS A 151 -8.42 -21.61 -3.75
CA LYS A 151 -8.67 -20.61 -4.79
C LYS A 151 -8.78 -21.24 -6.16
N ARG A 152 -8.20 -22.38 -6.35
CA ARG A 152 -8.28 -23.07 -7.62
C ARG A 152 -9.48 -23.96 -7.64
N THR A 153 -9.86 -24.34 -8.84
CA THR A 153 -10.94 -25.28 -8.95
C THR A 153 -10.50 -26.63 -8.43
N PRO A 154 -11.43 -27.44 -7.97
CA PRO A 154 -11.08 -28.77 -7.49
C PRO A 154 -10.44 -29.67 -8.52
N ARG A 155 -10.57 -29.31 -9.78
CA ARG A 155 -10.00 -30.14 -10.82
C ARG A 155 -8.48 -30.30 -10.64
N THR A 156 -7.82 -29.33 -10.02
CA THR A 156 -6.42 -29.46 -9.77
C THR A 156 -6.11 -30.66 -8.90
N GLN A 157 -6.96 -30.90 -7.95
CA GLN A 157 -6.76 -32.03 -7.07
C GLN A 157 -6.98 -33.35 -7.77
N ARG A 158 -7.93 -33.35 -8.70
CA ARG A 158 -8.18 -34.59 -9.39
C ARG A 158 -7.03 -35.02 -10.25
N ALA A 159 -6.25 -34.08 -10.70
CA ALA A 159 -5.14 -34.41 -11.56
C ALA A 159 -4.10 -35.27 -10.86
N SER A 160 -4.14 -35.35 -9.58
CA SER A 160 -3.17 -36.16 -8.85
C SER A 160 -3.59 -37.63 -8.72
#